data_38c38f325e919a469322f941f88e47a8
#
_entry.id   38c38f325e919a469322f941f88e47a8
#
_cell.length_a   1.000
_cell.length_b   1.000
_cell.length_c   1.000
_cell.angle_alpha   90.00
_cell.angle_beta   90.00
_cell.angle_gamma   90.00
#
_symmetry.space_group_name_H-M   'P 1'
#
loop_
_entity.id
_entity.type
_entity.pdbx_description
1 polymer ?
#
loop_
_entity_poly.entity_id
_entity_poly.type
_entity_poly.pdbx_seq_one_letter_code
_entity_poly.pdbx_strand_id
1 'polypeptide(L)'
;MKSTTFSGSVRTAALLLLLPCAVMAAPPKGVKAPNPSRPQIGSPVTAHSINVDVRNLPKAEEWTPGMGIREAHRRQYTPLGSKLPHAPATKATASDRLNELQQIFDDSMPARARAKAGQSRVSINNPNTGVSPGDPVVEVGANHVIYAVNGVTTTFKIYDKAGALVAGPTSFGSLAPAGNACTTDRGDPLVYFDRQANRWFMLSMDDGGVCTFVSKTSDPVSGGWWFYRYSTLAFPDYPHCGIWNDAYVCSTNEGSIAGADVYAFDRANMLTGATARPAQRFNSVPTLPGYGFQIVTPATFYGTTAAPAGRKQILARHRDDEAHDGSGASATQDFLELFEMNIDWNTPANSGITTLPRIAITEFNSWFRDYTTFATVPQPGSNSRLDPIREVLLNQLSYRNFGTHESIVGSFATNQDAGRRRNSPVNSGVRWFELRRVGAGNWTLHQEGTFSPGDTSTHHLLGTLAMDKFGNIGMGYNVTKTTTPTVFASLRYTGRTAADPLGVMSLAETTVAAGAAVETSGRWGDYYQMTVDPVDDCTFWFVGMYRPSGGWQTRIQDFKFPGC
;
A
#
# COMPACT_ATOMS: atom_id res chain seq x y z
N MET A 1 18.41 -25.63 -89.98
CA MET A 1 19.52 -25.53 -89.02
C MET A 1 18.94 -25.77 -87.63
N LYS A 2 19.53 -26.63 -86.89
CA LYS A 2 18.99 -27.39 -85.78
C LYS A 2 18.46 -26.56 -84.58
N SER A 3 17.20 -26.82 -84.22
CA SER A 3 16.59 -26.44 -82.98
C SER A 3 16.97 -27.45 -81.87
N THR A 4 17.31 -26.98 -80.73
CA THR A 4 17.40 -27.79 -79.52
C THR A 4 16.58 -27.16 -78.45
N THR A 5 15.49 -27.81 -78.12
CA THR A 5 14.61 -27.55 -76.93
C THR A 5 15.29 -28.10 -75.68
N PHE A 6 15.34 -27.29 -74.64
CA PHE A 6 15.65 -27.74 -73.30
C PHE A 6 14.39 -27.60 -72.42
N SER A 7 13.87 -28.74 -71.95
CA SER A 7 12.82 -28.77 -70.90
C SER A 7 13.49 -28.78 -69.56
N GLY A 8 13.18 -27.78 -68.74
CA GLY A 8 13.62 -27.71 -67.37
C GLY A 8 12.43 -27.94 -66.43
N SER A 9 12.38 -29.06 -65.77
CA SER A 9 11.38 -29.37 -64.74
C SER A 9 11.72 -28.60 -63.45
N VAL A 10 10.78 -27.75 -63.02
CA VAL A 10 10.82 -27.08 -61.73
C VAL A 10 10.39 -28.11 -60.67
N ARG A 11 11.29 -28.53 -59.83
CA ARG A 11 10.97 -29.28 -58.58
C ARG A 11 10.71 -28.26 -57.46
N THR A 12 9.45 -28.16 -57.06
CA THR A 12 9.06 -27.43 -55.88
C THR A 12 9.50 -28.21 -54.65
N ALA A 13 10.52 -27.73 -53.96
CA ALA A 13 10.91 -28.26 -52.65
C ALA A 13 10.03 -27.64 -51.57
N ALA A 14 9.13 -28.41 -51.01
CA ALA A 14 8.38 -28.03 -49.79
C ALA A 14 9.32 -28.09 -48.59
N LEU A 15 9.66 -26.94 -48.04
CA LEU A 15 10.42 -26.80 -46.81
C LEU A 15 9.45 -27.03 -45.62
N LEU A 16 9.45 -28.25 -45.06
CA LEU A 16 8.78 -28.52 -43.79
C LEU A 16 9.61 -27.83 -42.70
N LEU A 17 9.09 -26.72 -42.17
CA LEU A 17 9.54 -26.14 -40.91
C LEU A 17 9.10 -27.07 -39.74
N LEU A 18 10.02 -27.88 -39.27
CA LEU A 18 9.90 -28.57 -37.99
C LEU A 18 10.10 -27.53 -36.88
N LEU A 19 8.99 -27.06 -36.30
CA LEU A 19 9.00 -26.35 -35.04
C LEU A 19 9.48 -27.35 -33.95
N PRO A 20 10.47 -27.00 -33.14
CA PRO A 20 10.82 -27.84 -31.99
C PRO A 20 9.64 -27.79 -31.01
N CYS A 21 9.01 -28.93 -30.76
CA CYS A 21 8.18 -29.14 -29.59
C CYS A 21 9.05 -28.86 -28.36
N ALA A 22 8.80 -27.75 -27.68
CA ALA A 22 9.33 -27.54 -26.35
C ALA A 22 8.75 -28.64 -25.45
N VAL A 23 9.57 -29.60 -25.11
CA VAL A 23 9.27 -30.58 -24.07
C VAL A 23 9.20 -29.78 -22.77
N MET A 24 7.99 -29.47 -22.31
CA MET A 24 7.80 -28.96 -20.96
C MET A 24 8.36 -30.02 -19.99
N ALA A 25 9.45 -29.68 -19.32
CA ALA A 25 9.97 -30.48 -18.24
C ALA A 25 8.86 -30.70 -17.22
N ALA A 26 8.56 -31.96 -16.91
CA ALA A 26 7.61 -32.30 -15.87
C ALA A 26 8.09 -31.67 -14.54
N PRO A 27 7.19 -31.05 -13.74
CA PRO A 27 7.56 -30.48 -12.46
C PRO A 27 8.22 -31.56 -11.58
N PRO A 28 9.23 -31.21 -10.78
CA PRO A 28 9.93 -32.16 -9.92
C PRO A 28 8.90 -32.85 -9.01
N LYS A 29 8.90 -34.17 -9.03
CA LYS A 29 8.06 -35.00 -8.17
C LYS A 29 8.42 -34.72 -6.71
N GLY A 30 7.51 -34.06 -5.98
CA GLY A 30 7.68 -33.89 -4.53
C GLY A 30 7.14 -32.61 -3.91
N VAL A 31 6.85 -31.59 -4.68
CA VAL A 31 6.14 -30.41 -4.13
C VAL A 31 4.65 -30.69 -4.29
N LYS A 32 4.00 -31.19 -3.25
CA LYS A 32 2.54 -31.15 -3.16
C LYS A 32 2.16 -29.68 -3.32
N ALA A 33 1.36 -29.37 -4.34
CA ALA A 33 0.67 -28.09 -4.40
C ALA A 33 0.03 -27.83 -3.02
N PRO A 34 0.19 -26.64 -2.43
CA PRO A 34 -0.46 -26.36 -1.17
C PRO A 34 -1.96 -26.63 -1.37
N ASN A 35 -2.49 -27.58 -0.61
CA ASN A 35 -3.92 -27.77 -0.49
C ASN A 35 -4.46 -26.36 -0.15
N PRO A 36 -5.50 -25.84 -0.82
CA PRO A 36 -6.10 -24.57 -0.40
C PRO A 36 -6.44 -24.75 1.07
N SER A 37 -5.65 -24.15 1.95
CA SER A 37 -5.80 -24.36 3.38
C SER A 37 -7.15 -23.77 3.74
N ARG A 38 -8.04 -24.60 4.25
CA ARG A 38 -9.31 -24.15 4.78
C ARG A 38 -9.05 -23.07 5.82
N PRO A 39 -9.88 -22.04 5.89
CA PRO A 39 -9.70 -21.01 6.90
C PRO A 39 -9.73 -21.61 8.31
N GLN A 40 -8.93 -21.09 9.17
CA GLN A 40 -9.06 -21.29 10.61
C GLN A 40 -10.20 -20.39 11.09
N ILE A 41 -11.16 -20.98 11.79
CA ILE A 41 -12.38 -20.30 12.19
C ILE A 41 -12.24 -19.88 13.66
N GLY A 42 -12.37 -18.58 13.92
CA GLY A 42 -12.35 -18.02 15.27
C GLY A 42 -13.63 -18.31 16.05
N SER A 43 -13.94 -17.46 16.99
CA SER A 43 -15.22 -17.47 17.74
C SER A 43 -16.12 -16.32 17.25
N PRO A 44 -17.46 -16.45 17.38
CA PRO A 44 -18.34 -15.31 17.19
C PRO A 44 -17.97 -14.15 18.13
N VAL A 45 -18.10 -12.93 17.65
CA VAL A 45 -17.78 -11.73 18.43
C VAL A 45 -19.02 -10.87 18.60
N THR A 46 -19.44 -10.70 19.85
CA THR A 46 -20.58 -9.82 20.17
C THR A 46 -20.14 -8.36 20.13
N ALA A 47 -20.93 -7.53 19.48
CA ALA A 47 -20.72 -6.10 19.44
C ALA A 47 -20.83 -5.48 20.80
N HIS A 48 -19.98 -4.52 21.11
CA HIS A 48 -20.24 -3.56 22.18
C HIS A 48 -20.73 -2.24 21.58
N SER A 49 -21.88 -1.77 22.06
CA SER A 49 -22.50 -0.53 21.60
C SER A 49 -21.90 0.67 22.31
N ILE A 50 -21.34 1.61 21.56
CA ILE A 50 -20.76 2.85 22.06
C ILE A 50 -21.70 3.99 21.63
N ASN A 51 -22.46 4.53 22.61
CA ASN A 51 -23.43 5.62 22.40
C ASN A 51 -22.87 6.91 23.01
N VAL A 52 -21.74 7.35 22.50
CA VAL A 52 -21.05 8.53 23.01
C VAL A 52 -20.85 9.54 21.87
N ASP A 53 -20.98 10.81 22.22
CA ASP A 53 -20.48 11.89 21.37
C ASP A 53 -18.96 11.97 21.55
N VAL A 54 -18.19 11.80 20.47
CA VAL A 54 -16.72 11.78 20.49
C VAL A 54 -16.13 13.08 21.07
N ARG A 55 -16.86 14.19 20.98
CA ARG A 55 -16.44 15.48 21.58
C ARG A 55 -16.36 15.42 23.10
N ASN A 56 -17.11 14.52 23.73
CA ASN A 56 -17.17 14.33 25.17
C ASN A 56 -16.19 13.26 25.70
N LEU A 57 -15.46 12.57 24.80
CA LEU A 57 -14.42 11.62 25.20
C LEU A 57 -13.21 12.35 25.80
N PRO A 58 -12.47 11.70 26.70
CA PRO A 58 -11.23 12.25 27.24
C PRO A 58 -10.28 12.65 26.10
N LYS A 59 -9.66 13.83 26.25
CA LYS A 59 -8.59 14.23 25.35
C LYS A 59 -7.38 13.33 25.56
N ALA A 60 -6.78 12.88 24.47
CA ALA A 60 -5.51 12.17 24.53
C ALA A 60 -4.41 13.12 25.04
N GLU A 61 -3.45 12.56 25.77
CA GLU A 61 -2.27 13.30 26.20
C GLU A 61 -1.48 13.79 24.97
N GLU A 62 -1.22 15.09 24.92
CA GLU A 62 -0.44 15.69 23.85
C GLU A 62 1.05 15.72 24.25
N TRP A 63 1.90 15.26 23.36
CA TRP A 63 3.34 15.37 23.53
C TRP A 63 3.80 16.84 23.47
N THR A 64 4.71 17.21 24.35
CA THR A 64 5.33 18.53 24.37
C THR A 64 6.85 18.42 24.24
N PRO A 65 7.52 19.41 23.65
CA PRO A 65 8.98 19.45 23.56
C PRO A 65 9.63 19.27 24.95
N GLY A 66 10.55 18.30 25.07
CA GLY A 66 11.17 17.90 26.35
C GLY A 66 10.69 16.57 26.90
N MET A 67 9.53 16.09 26.48
CA MET A 67 9.16 14.68 26.65
C MET A 67 10.00 13.79 25.73
N GLY A 68 10.39 12.60 26.20
CA GLY A 68 11.08 11.63 25.35
C GLY A 68 10.21 11.17 24.18
N ILE A 69 10.83 10.79 23.07
CA ILE A 69 10.16 10.12 21.97
C ILE A 69 10.26 8.61 22.21
N ARG A 70 9.10 7.93 22.22
CA ARG A 70 9.01 6.49 22.36
C ARG A 70 9.03 5.83 20.97
N GLU A 71 9.71 4.71 20.83
CA GLU A 71 9.55 3.87 19.64
C GLU A 71 8.21 3.12 19.70
N ALA A 72 7.46 3.12 18.61
CA ALA A 72 6.25 2.32 18.48
C ALA A 72 6.58 0.84 18.68
N HIS A 73 5.63 0.10 19.24
CA HIS A 73 5.81 -1.35 19.37
C HIS A 73 5.94 -1.95 17.97
N ARG A 74 6.90 -2.84 17.80
CA ARG A 74 7.05 -3.64 16.58
C ARG A 74 7.44 -5.04 16.95
N ARG A 75 7.12 -5.97 16.08
CA ARG A 75 7.69 -7.29 16.16
C ARG A 75 9.19 -7.22 15.85
N GLN A 76 9.98 -7.95 16.61
CA GLN A 76 11.38 -8.10 16.26
C GLN A 76 11.49 -8.79 14.88
N TYR A 77 12.16 -8.12 13.96
CA TYR A 77 12.47 -8.69 12.66
C TYR A 77 13.37 -9.92 12.84
N THR A 78 12.83 -11.08 12.48
CA THR A 78 13.63 -12.28 12.34
C THR A 78 13.52 -12.71 10.89
N PRO A 79 14.57 -12.53 10.07
CA PRO A 79 14.54 -13.02 8.70
C PRO A 79 14.15 -14.48 8.68
N LEU A 80 13.19 -14.86 7.84
CA LEU A 80 12.80 -16.25 7.65
C LEU A 80 13.98 -17.04 7.09
N GLY A 81 14.57 -17.86 7.95
CA GLY A 81 15.72 -18.71 7.63
C GLY A 81 17.08 -18.08 8.01
N SER A 82 17.95 -18.91 8.56
CA SER A 82 19.34 -18.57 8.94
C SER A 82 20.27 -18.24 7.76
N LYS A 83 19.75 -18.26 6.55
CA LYS A 83 20.44 -17.85 5.33
C LYS A 83 19.59 -16.80 4.66
N LEU A 84 19.88 -15.53 4.97
CA LEU A 84 19.55 -14.45 4.05
C LEU A 84 20.01 -14.88 2.66
N PRO A 85 19.20 -14.76 1.60
CA PRO A 85 19.75 -14.91 0.27
C PRO A 85 20.96 -13.99 0.21
N HIS A 86 22.13 -14.55 -0.11
CA HIS A 86 23.23 -13.70 -0.50
C HIS A 86 22.70 -12.85 -1.64
N ALA A 87 22.96 -11.54 -1.59
CA ALA A 87 22.71 -10.69 -2.74
C ALA A 87 23.05 -11.49 -3.99
N PRO A 88 22.14 -11.68 -4.95
CA PRO A 88 22.40 -12.49 -6.12
C PRO A 88 23.73 -12.05 -6.72
N ALA A 89 24.55 -13.01 -7.15
CA ALA A 89 25.84 -12.72 -7.77
C ALA A 89 25.69 -11.99 -9.12
N THR A 90 24.48 -11.96 -9.65
CA THR A 90 24.12 -11.28 -10.88
C THR A 90 23.86 -9.79 -10.60
N LYS A 91 24.68 -8.93 -11.21
CA LYS A 91 24.36 -7.54 -11.38
C LYS A 91 22.97 -7.44 -12.04
N ALA A 92 22.03 -6.74 -11.44
CA ALA A 92 21.00 -6.10 -12.24
C ALA A 92 21.74 -5.17 -13.20
N THR A 93 21.69 -5.45 -14.48
CA THR A 93 22.55 -4.79 -15.47
C THR A 93 21.87 -3.59 -16.12
N ALA A 94 20.65 -3.26 -15.72
CA ALA A 94 19.88 -2.18 -16.31
C ALA A 94 19.55 -1.11 -15.27
N SER A 95 19.77 0.14 -15.65
CA SER A 95 19.06 1.30 -15.09
C SER A 95 17.55 1.03 -15.15
N ASP A 96 16.79 1.59 -14.22
CA ASP A 96 15.33 1.48 -14.24
C ASP A 96 14.77 2.20 -15.49
N ARG A 97 14.43 1.39 -16.49
CA ARG A 97 13.93 1.88 -17.78
C ARG A 97 12.70 2.77 -17.63
N LEU A 98 11.86 2.52 -16.63
CA LEU A 98 10.65 3.34 -16.41
C LEU A 98 11.02 4.69 -15.84
N ASN A 99 12.09 4.77 -15.04
CA ASN A 99 12.63 6.05 -14.61
C ASN A 99 13.21 6.84 -15.79
N GLU A 100 13.89 6.18 -16.73
CA GLU A 100 14.38 6.83 -17.96
C GLU A 100 13.22 7.42 -18.78
N LEU A 101 12.10 6.72 -18.91
CA LEU A 101 10.91 7.23 -19.58
C LEU A 101 10.34 8.48 -18.87
N GLN A 102 10.31 8.49 -17.55
CA GLN A 102 9.91 9.66 -16.78
C GLN A 102 10.86 10.84 -17.04
N GLN A 103 12.17 10.61 -17.06
CA GLN A 103 13.17 11.66 -17.35
C GLN A 103 13.02 12.23 -18.76
N ILE A 104 12.84 11.38 -19.78
CA ILE A 104 12.60 11.83 -21.16
C ILE A 104 11.35 12.72 -21.22
N PHE A 105 10.28 12.34 -20.52
CA PHE A 105 9.09 13.18 -20.41
C PHE A 105 9.41 14.51 -19.71
N ASP A 106 10.13 14.47 -18.60
CA ASP A 106 10.51 15.63 -17.80
C ASP A 106 11.34 16.62 -18.58
N ASP A 107 12.28 16.15 -19.39
CA ASP A 107 13.12 16.97 -20.28
C ASP A 107 12.32 17.58 -21.43
N SER A 108 11.36 16.83 -21.99
CA SER A 108 10.50 17.30 -23.06
C SER A 108 9.47 18.35 -22.63
N MET A 109 9.06 18.31 -21.35
CA MET A 109 8.07 19.20 -20.76
C MET A 109 8.55 19.75 -19.41
N PRO A 110 9.30 20.84 -19.39
CA PRO A 110 9.82 21.43 -18.16
C PRO A 110 8.72 21.71 -17.13
N ALA A 111 9.03 21.58 -15.86
CA ALA A 111 8.06 21.70 -14.74
C ALA A 111 7.17 22.95 -14.80
N ARG A 112 7.70 24.09 -15.30
CA ARG A 112 6.96 25.35 -15.51
C ARG A 112 5.86 25.26 -16.57
N ALA A 113 5.97 24.30 -17.51
CA ALA A 113 5.02 24.09 -18.59
C ALA A 113 3.99 22.99 -18.27
N ARG A 114 4.19 22.23 -17.20
CA ARG A 114 3.30 21.16 -16.78
C ARG A 114 2.04 21.72 -16.14
N ALA A 115 0.94 20.99 -16.29
CA ALA A 115 -0.27 21.29 -15.55
C ALA A 115 0.02 21.29 -14.03
N LYS A 116 -0.60 22.20 -13.31
CA LYS A 116 -0.60 22.20 -11.85
C LYS A 116 -1.94 21.65 -11.37
N ALA A 117 -1.93 20.97 -10.24
CA ALA A 117 -3.17 20.64 -9.55
C ALA A 117 -3.99 21.91 -9.29
N GLY A 118 -5.29 21.78 -9.28
CA GLY A 118 -6.18 22.84 -8.82
C GLY A 118 -5.84 23.27 -7.39
N GLN A 119 -6.25 24.46 -7.03
CA GLN A 119 -5.91 25.02 -5.72
C GLN A 119 -6.38 24.10 -4.60
N SER A 120 -5.44 23.77 -3.71
CA SER A 120 -5.76 23.19 -2.43
C SER A 120 -6.60 24.16 -1.60
N ARG A 121 -7.62 23.63 -0.95
CA ARG A 121 -8.48 24.37 -0.02
C ARG A 121 -8.10 24.08 1.42
N VAL A 122 -7.57 22.89 1.68
CA VAL A 122 -7.30 22.38 3.02
C VAL A 122 -5.85 21.94 3.14
N SER A 123 -5.19 22.48 4.16
CA SER A 123 -3.84 22.11 4.55
C SER A 123 -3.76 22.13 6.07
N ILE A 124 -3.81 20.95 6.72
CA ILE A 124 -3.86 20.84 8.17
C ILE A 124 -2.54 20.29 8.69
N ASN A 125 -1.89 21.04 9.57
CA ASN A 125 -0.70 20.57 10.26
C ASN A 125 -1.06 19.90 11.59
N ASN A 126 -0.46 18.73 11.86
CA ASN A 126 -0.56 18.07 13.15
C ASN A 126 0.84 17.90 13.75
N PRO A 127 1.00 18.26 15.05
CA PRO A 127 2.28 18.16 15.73
C PRO A 127 2.71 16.71 15.96
N ASN A 128 3.97 16.54 16.33
CA ASN A 128 4.51 15.29 16.85
C ASN A 128 3.70 14.79 18.05
N THR A 129 3.49 13.50 18.12
CA THR A 129 2.73 12.83 19.17
C THR A 129 3.59 12.05 20.16
N GLY A 130 4.93 12.21 20.10
CA GLY A 130 5.87 11.58 21.02
C GLY A 130 6.21 10.12 20.73
N VAL A 131 5.86 9.63 19.53
CA VAL A 131 6.16 8.26 19.10
C VAL A 131 6.85 8.29 17.73
N SER A 132 7.73 7.37 17.47
CA SER A 132 8.38 7.15 16.18
C SER A 132 8.26 5.68 15.79
N PRO A 133 7.78 5.38 14.58
CA PRO A 133 7.23 6.30 13.58
C PRO A 133 5.82 6.78 13.95
N GLY A 134 5.38 7.89 13.30
CA GLY A 134 4.06 8.47 13.54
C GLY A 134 2.92 7.75 12.84
N ASP A 135 3.16 7.15 11.70
CA ASP A 135 2.22 6.32 10.92
C ASP A 135 0.86 6.99 10.68
N PRO A 136 0.85 8.16 10.04
CA PRO A 136 -0.38 8.89 9.86
C PRO A 136 -1.23 8.28 8.75
N VAL A 137 -2.54 8.18 9.01
CA VAL A 137 -3.55 7.85 8.01
C VAL A 137 -4.66 8.89 7.98
N VAL A 138 -5.30 9.06 6.84
CA VAL A 138 -6.43 9.95 6.64
C VAL A 138 -7.47 9.32 5.74
N GLU A 139 -8.73 9.47 6.10
CA GLU A 139 -9.83 9.07 5.23
C GLU A 139 -10.91 10.16 5.23
N VAL A 140 -11.62 10.29 4.11
CA VAL A 140 -12.66 11.28 3.91
C VAL A 140 -14.01 10.63 3.66
N GLY A 141 -15.02 11.06 4.40
CA GLY A 141 -16.41 10.67 4.23
C GLY A 141 -17.25 11.79 3.61
N ALA A 142 -18.56 11.67 3.74
CA ALA A 142 -19.47 12.66 3.14
C ALA A 142 -19.27 14.08 3.71
N ASN A 143 -19.11 14.22 5.02
CA ASN A 143 -19.05 15.51 5.71
C ASN A 143 -17.81 15.70 6.60
N HIS A 144 -17.06 14.65 6.86
CA HIS A 144 -15.96 14.67 7.81
C HIS A 144 -14.69 14.05 7.21
N VAL A 145 -13.57 14.39 7.82
CA VAL A 145 -12.25 13.83 7.58
C VAL A 145 -11.76 13.26 8.90
N ILE A 146 -11.41 11.97 8.93
CA ILE A 146 -10.78 11.35 10.11
C ILE A 146 -9.30 11.19 9.82
N TYR A 147 -8.49 11.72 10.73
CA TYR A 147 -7.05 11.56 10.79
C TYR A 147 -6.70 10.71 12.00
N ALA A 148 -5.81 9.74 11.82
CA ALA A 148 -5.28 8.95 12.92
C ALA A 148 -3.76 8.84 12.84
N VAL A 149 -3.11 8.63 14.00
CA VAL A 149 -1.65 8.67 14.13
C VAL A 149 -1.20 7.91 15.37
N ASN A 150 -0.01 7.31 15.30
CA ASN A 150 0.66 6.79 16.48
C ASN A 150 0.97 7.92 17.45
N GLY A 151 0.79 7.67 18.76
CA GLY A 151 1.02 8.63 19.81
C GLY A 151 1.37 7.96 21.14
N VAL A 152 1.50 8.73 22.21
CA VAL A 152 1.60 8.21 23.59
C VAL A 152 0.49 7.18 23.83
N THR A 153 -0.69 7.48 23.32
CA THR A 153 -1.75 6.54 22.96
C THR A 153 -2.10 6.80 21.48
N THR A 154 -2.44 5.77 20.72
CA THR A 154 -2.88 5.94 19.32
C THR A 154 -4.09 6.83 19.29
N THR A 155 -4.04 7.89 18.50
CA THR A 155 -5.04 8.96 18.56
C THR A 155 -5.69 9.20 17.21
N PHE A 156 -6.91 9.72 17.25
CA PHE A 156 -7.58 10.25 16.08
C PHE A 156 -8.16 11.64 16.31
N LYS A 157 -8.32 12.38 15.24
CA LYS A 157 -8.99 13.68 15.17
C LYS A 157 -10.02 13.64 14.05
N ILE A 158 -11.13 14.33 14.25
CA ILE A 158 -12.18 14.49 13.25
C ILE A 158 -12.25 15.96 12.86
N TYR A 159 -12.12 16.23 11.57
CA TYR A 159 -12.24 17.56 10.98
C TYR A 159 -13.48 17.62 10.10
N ASP A 160 -14.00 18.82 9.90
CA ASP A 160 -14.89 19.08 8.76
C ASP A 160 -14.09 19.18 7.45
N LYS A 161 -14.77 19.25 6.33
CA LYS A 161 -14.12 19.36 5.01
C LYS A 161 -13.53 20.74 4.72
N ALA A 162 -13.73 21.72 5.60
CA ALA A 162 -13.06 23.02 5.55
C ALA A 162 -11.75 23.01 6.37
N GLY A 163 -11.46 21.91 7.09
CA GLY A 163 -10.25 21.73 7.89
C GLY A 163 -10.40 22.19 9.35
N ALA A 164 -11.60 22.56 9.81
CA ALA A 164 -11.81 22.89 11.21
C ALA A 164 -11.91 21.61 12.05
N LEU A 165 -11.22 21.60 13.22
CA LEU A 165 -11.27 20.49 14.17
C LEU A 165 -12.65 20.41 14.81
N VAL A 166 -13.34 19.29 14.64
CA VAL A 166 -14.67 19.01 15.19
C VAL A 166 -14.57 18.21 16.49
N ALA A 167 -13.68 17.20 16.55
CA ALA A 167 -13.48 16.35 17.73
C ALA A 167 -12.03 15.83 17.83
N GLY A 168 -11.59 15.49 19.02
CA GLY A 168 -10.26 14.97 19.31
C GLY A 168 -9.26 16.06 19.77
N PRO A 169 -7.95 15.72 19.95
CA PRO A 169 -7.41 14.36 19.87
C PRO A 169 -8.04 13.42 20.89
N THR A 170 -8.36 12.21 20.46
CA THR A 170 -9.00 11.19 21.30
C THR A 170 -8.29 9.85 21.06
N SER A 171 -8.04 9.06 22.12
CA SER A 171 -7.40 7.76 21.92
C SER A 171 -8.39 6.72 21.39
N PHE A 172 -7.91 5.79 20.58
CA PHE A 172 -8.69 4.62 20.16
C PHE A 172 -9.15 3.81 21.39
N GLY A 173 -8.29 3.70 22.39
CA GLY A 173 -8.61 3.00 23.63
C GLY A 173 -9.80 3.57 24.39
N SER A 174 -10.10 4.88 24.26
CA SER A 174 -11.28 5.48 24.89
C SER A 174 -12.61 5.11 24.22
N LEU A 175 -12.57 4.54 23.03
CA LEU A 175 -13.73 3.92 22.37
C LEU A 175 -13.89 2.44 22.78
N ALA A 176 -12.89 1.81 23.39
CA ALA A 176 -13.00 0.41 23.83
C ALA A 176 -13.75 0.31 25.16
N PRO A 177 -14.47 -0.79 25.42
CA PRO A 177 -15.12 -1.04 26.70
C PRO A 177 -14.09 -1.13 27.84
N ALA A 178 -14.41 -0.59 28.99
CA ALA A 178 -13.56 -0.66 30.17
C ALA A 178 -13.13 -2.12 30.48
N GLY A 179 -11.85 -2.33 30.75
CA GLY A 179 -11.29 -3.66 31.03
C GLY A 179 -11.01 -4.51 29.79
N ASN A 180 -11.30 -4.03 28.58
CA ASN A 180 -10.91 -4.70 27.34
C ASN A 180 -9.43 -4.44 27.03
N ALA A 181 -8.73 -5.40 26.40
CA ALA A 181 -7.32 -5.23 26.03
C ALA A 181 -7.10 -4.02 25.09
N CYS A 182 -8.08 -3.69 24.26
CA CYS A 182 -8.04 -2.55 23.34
C CYS A 182 -8.06 -1.18 24.04
N THR A 183 -8.23 -1.10 25.36
CA THR A 183 -8.05 0.16 26.11
C THR A 183 -6.59 0.60 26.14
N THR A 184 -5.66 -0.33 25.88
CA THR A 184 -4.21 -0.08 25.75
C THR A 184 -3.78 -0.51 24.36
N ASP A 185 -4.01 0.34 23.38
CA ASP A 185 -3.65 0.06 22.01
C ASP A 185 -2.13 0.14 21.76
N ARG A 186 -1.67 -0.53 20.69
CA ARG A 186 -0.26 -0.70 20.33
C ARG A 186 0.18 0.06 19.08
N GLY A 187 -0.69 0.84 18.49
CA GLY A 187 -0.35 1.63 17.32
C GLY A 187 -0.97 1.13 16.02
N ASP A 188 -0.36 1.55 14.92
CA ASP A 188 -0.71 1.22 13.54
C ASP A 188 -2.19 1.45 13.23
N PRO A 189 -2.70 2.68 13.45
CA PRO A 189 -4.11 2.97 13.23
C PRO A 189 -4.45 2.91 11.75
N LEU A 190 -5.62 2.36 11.44
CA LEU A 190 -6.19 2.42 10.09
C LEU A 190 -7.57 3.07 10.14
N VAL A 191 -7.87 3.85 9.12
CA VAL A 191 -9.18 4.49 8.95
C VAL A 191 -9.63 4.32 7.50
N TYR A 192 -10.86 3.86 7.32
CA TYR A 192 -11.51 3.71 6.02
C TYR A 192 -12.94 4.24 6.07
N PHE A 193 -13.40 4.73 4.93
CA PHE A 193 -14.80 5.04 4.73
C PHE A 193 -15.43 3.99 3.80
N ASP A 194 -16.31 3.18 4.35
CA ASP A 194 -17.09 2.21 3.59
C ASP A 194 -18.14 2.94 2.75
N ARG A 195 -17.79 3.23 1.51
CA ARG A 195 -18.59 4.03 0.59
C ARG A 195 -19.93 3.39 0.25
N GLN A 196 -19.97 2.05 0.25
CA GLN A 196 -21.20 1.31 -0.05
C GLN A 196 -22.19 1.33 1.11
N ALA A 197 -21.68 1.28 2.34
CA ALA A 197 -22.49 1.31 3.55
C ALA A 197 -22.69 2.73 4.09
N ASN A 198 -21.89 3.71 3.62
CA ASN A 198 -21.80 5.06 4.19
C ASN A 198 -21.47 5.00 5.69
N ARG A 199 -20.41 4.29 6.02
CA ARG A 199 -19.94 4.05 7.39
C ARG A 199 -18.41 4.18 7.48
N TRP A 200 -17.95 4.51 8.67
CA TRP A 200 -16.54 4.50 9.00
C TRP A 200 -16.13 3.16 9.56
N PHE A 201 -14.98 2.68 9.16
CA PHE A 201 -14.29 1.54 9.74
C PHE A 201 -12.92 2.00 10.23
N MET A 202 -12.64 1.79 11.53
CA MET A 202 -11.33 2.08 12.12
C MET A 202 -10.78 0.82 12.76
N LEU A 203 -9.45 0.74 12.79
CA LEU A 203 -8.72 -0.37 13.41
C LEU A 203 -7.51 0.17 14.17
N SER A 204 -7.23 -0.43 15.32
CA SER A 204 -5.95 -0.40 16.03
C SER A 204 -5.62 -1.80 16.54
N MET A 205 -4.50 -1.97 17.24
CA MET A 205 -4.03 -3.28 17.69
C MET A 205 -3.91 -3.33 19.21
N ASP A 206 -4.03 -4.53 19.77
CA ASP A 206 -3.51 -4.89 21.09
C ASP A 206 -2.45 -6.00 20.98
N ASP A 207 -1.91 -6.49 22.09
CA ASP A 207 -0.82 -7.49 22.09
C ASP A 207 -1.18 -8.84 21.43
N GLY A 208 -2.44 -9.13 21.18
CA GLY A 208 -2.88 -10.41 20.61
C GLY A 208 -4.21 -10.31 19.86
N GLY A 209 -4.49 -9.15 19.31
CA GLY A 209 -5.72 -8.95 18.54
C GLY A 209 -5.83 -7.61 17.84
N VAL A 210 -6.84 -7.51 17.02
CA VAL A 210 -7.24 -6.26 16.36
C VAL A 210 -8.52 -5.72 17.00
N CYS A 211 -8.50 -4.42 17.22
CA CYS A 211 -9.56 -3.62 17.82
C CYS A 211 -10.27 -2.88 16.69
N THR A 212 -11.49 -3.24 16.39
CA THR A 212 -12.22 -2.66 15.24
C THR A 212 -13.43 -1.86 15.70
N PHE A 213 -13.66 -0.74 15.01
CA PHE A 213 -14.73 0.20 15.30
C PHE A 213 -15.48 0.49 13.99
N VAL A 214 -16.80 0.28 13.99
CA VAL A 214 -17.68 0.60 12.86
C VAL A 214 -18.68 1.65 13.29
N SER A 215 -18.74 2.78 12.58
CA SER A 215 -19.72 3.81 12.93
C SER A 215 -21.15 3.33 12.68
N LYS A 216 -22.09 3.70 13.56
CA LYS A 216 -23.50 3.33 13.41
C LYS A 216 -24.20 4.12 12.32
N THR A 217 -23.68 5.31 12.02
CA THR A 217 -24.19 6.22 10.98
C THR A 217 -23.01 6.77 10.17
N SER A 218 -23.27 7.63 9.19
CA SER A 218 -22.22 8.37 8.47
C SER A 218 -21.58 9.47 9.31
N ASP A 219 -22.20 9.87 10.43
CA ASP A 219 -21.66 10.84 11.38
C ASP A 219 -20.72 10.15 12.38
N PRO A 220 -19.40 10.36 12.29
CA PRO A 220 -18.44 9.74 13.20
C PRO A 220 -18.37 10.43 14.56
N VAL A 221 -19.00 11.61 14.71
CA VAL A 221 -18.92 12.46 15.91
C VAL A 221 -19.97 12.08 16.93
N SER A 222 -21.24 12.15 16.55
CA SER A 222 -22.38 11.91 17.44
C SER A 222 -23.19 10.65 17.11
N GLY A 223 -22.92 10.03 15.97
CA GLY A 223 -23.66 8.86 15.48
C GLY A 223 -23.44 7.56 16.28
N GLY A 224 -22.40 7.51 17.10
CA GLY A 224 -22.02 6.33 17.87
C GLY A 224 -21.30 5.27 17.06
N TRP A 225 -20.79 4.27 17.77
CA TRP A 225 -19.93 3.23 17.18
C TRP A 225 -20.31 1.83 17.68
N TRP A 226 -19.97 0.81 16.88
CA TRP A 226 -19.91 -0.59 17.25
C TRP A 226 -18.45 -0.98 17.43
N PHE A 227 -18.13 -1.62 18.55
CA PHE A 227 -16.79 -2.12 18.84
C PHE A 227 -16.80 -3.65 18.75
N TYR A 228 -15.76 -4.20 18.09
CA TYR A 228 -15.48 -5.63 18.04
C TYR A 228 -13.97 -5.85 18.25
N ARG A 229 -13.62 -6.89 19.00
CA ARG A 229 -12.22 -7.32 19.15
C ARG A 229 -12.08 -8.73 18.62
N TYR A 230 -11.13 -8.91 17.70
CA TYR A 230 -10.79 -10.22 17.16
C TYR A 230 -9.39 -10.61 17.62
N SER A 231 -9.25 -11.86 18.17
CA SER A 231 -7.94 -12.40 18.52
C SER A 231 -7.20 -12.81 17.25
N THR A 232 -5.89 -12.55 17.28
CA THR A 232 -4.94 -12.96 16.25
C THR A 232 -4.03 -14.07 16.77
N LEU A 233 -3.24 -14.69 15.92
CA LEU A 233 -2.35 -15.78 16.32
C LEU A 233 -1.21 -15.27 17.20
N ALA A 234 -0.68 -14.10 16.87
CA ALA A 234 0.37 -13.40 17.58
C ALA A 234 0.11 -11.89 17.51
N PHE A 235 1.05 -11.06 17.90
CA PHE A 235 0.96 -9.61 17.72
C PHE A 235 0.75 -9.29 16.22
N PRO A 236 -0.36 -8.62 15.85
CA PRO A 236 -0.74 -8.40 14.45
C PRO A 236 -0.04 -7.18 13.85
N ASP A 237 1.29 -7.21 13.82
CA ASP A 237 2.16 -6.14 13.35
C ASP A 237 1.83 -5.71 11.92
N TYR A 238 1.91 -4.42 11.65
CA TYR A 238 1.80 -3.83 10.31
C TYR A 238 0.53 -4.26 9.55
N PRO A 239 -0.70 -4.06 10.09
CA PRO A 239 -1.92 -4.45 9.42
C PRO A 239 -2.17 -3.63 8.14
N HIS A 240 -2.56 -4.29 7.06
CA HIS A 240 -3.11 -3.66 5.86
C HIS A 240 -4.52 -4.18 5.62
N CYS A 241 -5.48 -3.27 5.50
CA CYS A 241 -6.87 -3.67 5.34
C CYS A 241 -7.47 -3.18 4.01
N GLY A 242 -8.58 -3.81 3.63
CA GLY A 242 -9.40 -3.42 2.49
C GLY A 242 -10.87 -3.70 2.77
N ILE A 243 -11.73 -2.86 2.22
CA ILE A 243 -13.18 -3.02 2.29
C ILE A 243 -13.66 -3.71 1.03
N TRP A 244 -14.46 -4.77 1.20
CA TRP A 244 -15.13 -5.43 0.09
C TRP A 244 -16.62 -5.61 0.35
N ASN A 245 -17.35 -6.13 -0.65
CA ASN A 245 -18.81 -6.23 -0.58
C ASN A 245 -19.30 -7.04 0.62
N ASP A 246 -18.57 -8.08 1.00
CA ASP A 246 -18.96 -9.13 1.95
C ASP A 246 -18.07 -9.21 3.20
N ALA A 247 -16.92 -8.52 3.21
CA ALA A 247 -15.97 -8.59 4.32
C ALA A 247 -15.16 -7.29 4.48
N TYR A 248 -14.71 -7.03 5.70
CA TYR A 248 -13.51 -6.25 5.97
C TYR A 248 -12.35 -7.25 6.03
N VAL A 249 -11.34 -7.06 5.21
CA VAL A 249 -10.20 -8.00 5.13
C VAL A 249 -8.93 -7.30 5.54
N CYS A 250 -8.18 -7.92 6.45
CA CYS A 250 -6.89 -7.40 6.90
C CYS A 250 -5.81 -8.47 6.79
N SER A 251 -4.64 -8.10 6.30
CA SER A 251 -3.42 -8.90 6.35
C SER A 251 -2.49 -8.33 7.40
N THR A 252 -1.85 -9.20 8.18
CA THR A 252 -0.97 -8.83 9.30
C THR A 252 0.34 -9.61 9.23
N ASN A 253 1.42 -9.02 9.74
CA ASN A 253 2.74 -9.65 9.84
C ASN A 253 2.92 -10.29 11.22
N GLU A 254 2.37 -11.47 11.43
CA GLU A 254 2.45 -12.20 12.70
C GLU A 254 3.68 -13.13 12.78
N GLY A 255 4.51 -13.17 11.71
CA GLY A 255 5.68 -14.02 11.56
C GLY A 255 5.37 -15.49 11.43
N SER A 256 4.21 -15.82 10.91
CA SER A 256 3.92 -17.17 10.47
C SER A 256 4.90 -17.58 9.37
N ILE A 257 5.51 -18.75 9.56
CA ILE A 257 6.37 -19.36 8.52
C ILE A 257 5.56 -20.10 7.46
N ALA A 258 4.27 -20.28 7.70
CA ALA A 258 3.39 -21.04 6.80
C ALA A 258 2.86 -20.18 5.64
N GLY A 259 2.66 -18.88 5.86
CA GLY A 259 2.14 -17.95 4.87
C GLY A 259 1.80 -16.60 5.49
N ALA A 260 1.41 -15.64 4.65
CA ALA A 260 0.87 -14.37 5.10
C ALA A 260 -0.45 -14.61 5.87
N ASP A 261 -0.61 -13.92 6.99
CA ASP A 261 -1.83 -13.99 7.79
C ASP A 261 -2.87 -13.02 7.23
N VAL A 262 -4.03 -13.55 6.86
CA VAL A 262 -5.15 -12.78 6.28
C VAL A 262 -6.42 -13.12 7.02
N TYR A 263 -7.12 -12.10 7.51
CA TYR A 263 -8.36 -12.22 8.25
C TYR A 263 -9.52 -11.61 7.48
N ALA A 264 -10.65 -12.31 7.42
CA ALA A 264 -11.92 -11.76 6.98
C ALA A 264 -12.85 -11.56 8.19
N PHE A 265 -13.41 -10.37 8.31
CA PHE A 265 -14.38 -10.00 9.34
C PHE A 265 -15.77 -9.79 8.72
N ASP A 266 -16.80 -10.21 9.43
CA ASP A 266 -18.20 -10.22 8.98
C ASP A 266 -18.78 -8.81 8.86
N ARG A 267 -18.51 -8.16 7.73
CA ARG A 267 -18.97 -6.79 7.45
C ARG A 267 -20.47 -6.61 7.65
N ALA A 268 -21.29 -7.56 7.20
CA ALA A 268 -22.74 -7.43 7.24
C ALA A 268 -23.26 -7.30 8.68
N ASN A 269 -22.81 -8.14 9.59
CA ASN A 269 -23.21 -8.08 11.00
C ASN A 269 -22.53 -6.91 11.74
N MET A 270 -21.27 -6.60 11.39
CA MET A 270 -20.55 -5.46 12.00
C MET A 270 -21.22 -4.11 11.69
N LEU A 271 -21.81 -3.96 10.52
CA LEU A 271 -22.55 -2.75 10.14
C LEU A 271 -23.82 -2.52 10.96
N THR A 272 -24.42 -3.58 11.48
CA THR A 272 -25.69 -3.52 12.22
C THR A 272 -25.54 -3.66 13.74
N GLY A 273 -24.32 -3.95 14.22
CA GLY A 273 -24.09 -4.22 15.64
C GLY A 273 -24.59 -5.60 16.09
N ALA A 274 -24.87 -6.49 15.15
CA ALA A 274 -25.19 -7.88 15.45
C ALA A 274 -23.93 -8.63 15.88
N THR A 275 -24.12 -9.79 16.53
CA THR A 275 -23.01 -10.71 16.79
C THR A 275 -22.38 -11.12 15.46
N ALA A 276 -21.11 -10.74 15.25
CA ALA A 276 -20.37 -11.09 14.07
C ALA A 276 -20.09 -12.61 14.04
N ARG A 277 -20.23 -13.22 12.88
CA ARG A 277 -19.81 -14.59 12.65
C ARG A 277 -18.30 -14.70 12.92
N PRO A 278 -17.80 -15.91 13.23
CA PRO A 278 -16.39 -16.12 13.48
C PRO A 278 -15.50 -15.54 12.37
N ALA A 279 -14.48 -14.80 12.72
CA ALA A 279 -13.47 -14.38 11.75
C ALA A 279 -12.85 -15.59 11.06
N GLN A 280 -12.60 -15.48 9.76
CA GLN A 280 -11.94 -16.51 8.98
C GLN A 280 -10.49 -16.10 8.73
N ARG A 281 -9.55 -16.85 9.29
CA ARG A 281 -8.11 -16.63 9.12
C ARG A 281 -7.56 -17.58 8.06
N PHE A 282 -6.77 -17.04 7.15
CA PHE A 282 -6.06 -17.75 6.09
C PHE A 282 -4.55 -17.53 6.23
N ASN A 283 -3.77 -18.57 5.93
CA ASN A 283 -2.32 -18.50 5.85
C ASN A 283 -1.79 -19.28 4.62
N SER A 284 -2.60 -19.32 3.58
CA SER A 284 -2.31 -20.09 2.36
C SER A 284 -1.49 -19.33 1.31
N VAL A 285 -1.29 -18.03 1.48
CA VAL A 285 -0.40 -17.25 0.62
C VAL A 285 1.05 -17.56 1.03
N PRO A 286 1.86 -18.18 0.14
CA PRO A 286 3.21 -18.59 0.50
C PRO A 286 4.08 -17.41 0.96
N THR A 287 4.92 -17.63 1.96
CA THR A 287 5.93 -16.66 2.36
C THR A 287 6.96 -16.43 1.25
N LEU A 288 7.52 -15.22 1.19
CA LEU A 288 8.65 -14.90 0.33
C LEU A 288 9.96 -15.07 1.11
N PRO A 289 10.91 -15.87 0.61
CA PRO A 289 12.22 -15.96 1.24
C PRO A 289 12.93 -14.61 1.27
N GLY A 290 13.67 -14.34 2.34
CA GLY A 290 14.52 -13.17 2.44
C GLY A 290 13.88 -11.91 3.01
N TYR A 291 12.54 -11.83 3.10
CA TYR A 291 11.85 -10.70 3.71
C TYR A 291 11.25 -11.00 5.08
N GLY A 292 11.20 -9.95 5.92
CA GLY A 292 10.58 -10.00 7.24
C GLY A 292 9.09 -9.73 7.25
N PHE A 293 8.63 -8.86 6.36
CA PHE A 293 7.20 -8.56 6.22
C PHE A 293 6.54 -9.58 5.28
N GLN A 294 5.60 -10.34 5.81
CA GLN A 294 4.89 -11.39 5.08
C GLN A 294 3.42 -11.06 4.93
N ILE A 295 3.13 -9.84 4.47
CA ILE A 295 1.76 -9.39 4.22
C ILE A 295 1.42 -9.43 2.73
N VAL A 296 0.13 -9.40 2.44
CA VAL A 296 -0.45 -9.12 1.12
C VAL A 296 -1.46 -8.00 1.28
N THR A 297 -1.33 -6.95 0.46
CA THR A 297 -2.19 -5.77 0.59
C THR A 297 -3.57 -6.04 -0.02
N PRO A 298 -4.67 -5.98 0.77
CA PRO A 298 -6.02 -6.13 0.23
C PRO A 298 -6.44 -4.89 -0.55
N ALA A 299 -7.08 -5.11 -1.71
CA ALA A 299 -7.69 -4.02 -2.45
C ALA A 299 -8.90 -3.45 -1.69
N THR A 300 -8.96 -2.12 -1.63
CA THR A 300 -10.08 -1.40 -1.02
C THR A 300 -10.92 -0.71 -2.09
N PHE A 301 -12.22 -0.71 -1.89
CA PHE A 301 -13.20 -0.22 -2.85
C PHE A 301 -13.31 1.31 -2.84
N TYR A 302 -13.18 1.91 -4.04
CA TYR A 302 -13.37 3.34 -4.30
C TYR A 302 -14.43 3.57 -5.38
N GLY A 303 -14.98 4.78 -5.39
CA GLY A 303 -16.03 5.18 -6.33
C GLY A 303 -17.43 4.75 -5.89
N THR A 304 -18.40 4.99 -6.76
CA THR A 304 -19.82 4.75 -6.50
C THR A 304 -20.38 3.50 -7.21
N THR A 305 -19.67 3.02 -8.24
CA THR A 305 -20.07 1.82 -8.99
C THR A 305 -19.59 0.57 -8.26
N ALA A 306 -20.51 -0.24 -7.76
CA ALA A 306 -20.18 -1.48 -7.07
C ALA A 306 -19.34 -2.43 -7.94
N ALA A 307 -18.53 -3.27 -7.30
CA ALA A 307 -17.87 -4.36 -8.02
C ALA A 307 -18.91 -5.28 -8.67
N PRO A 308 -18.63 -5.87 -9.84
CA PRO A 308 -19.55 -6.80 -10.48
C PRO A 308 -19.98 -7.91 -9.53
N ALA A 309 -21.21 -8.39 -9.68
CA ALA A 309 -21.75 -9.45 -8.82
C ALA A 309 -20.82 -10.68 -8.82
N GLY A 310 -20.55 -11.24 -7.64
CA GLY A 310 -19.64 -12.38 -7.48
C GLY A 310 -18.14 -12.05 -7.66
N ARG A 311 -17.77 -10.77 -7.83
CA ARG A 311 -16.38 -10.35 -7.89
C ARG A 311 -15.72 -10.55 -6.54
N LYS A 312 -14.65 -11.33 -6.54
CA LYS A 312 -13.84 -11.61 -5.36
C LYS A 312 -12.86 -10.48 -5.11
N GLN A 313 -12.51 -10.25 -3.84
CA GLN A 313 -11.48 -9.27 -3.48
C GLN A 313 -10.12 -9.73 -3.96
N ILE A 314 -9.31 -8.77 -4.42
CA ILE A 314 -7.92 -8.99 -4.78
C ILE A 314 -7.03 -8.63 -3.61
N LEU A 315 -6.06 -9.48 -3.33
CA LEU A 315 -4.91 -9.22 -2.50
C LEU A 315 -3.70 -9.18 -3.43
N ALA A 316 -2.72 -8.34 -3.16
CA ALA A 316 -1.55 -8.22 -4.02
C ALA A 316 -0.25 -8.03 -3.22
N ARG A 317 0.87 -8.42 -3.85
CA ARG A 317 2.24 -8.05 -3.44
C ARG A 317 3.15 -7.97 -4.66
N HIS A 318 4.24 -7.23 -4.54
CA HIS A 318 5.30 -7.27 -5.54
C HIS A 318 6.25 -8.46 -5.31
N ARG A 319 7.01 -8.81 -6.33
CA ARG A 319 8.01 -9.87 -6.28
C ARG A 319 9.20 -9.50 -7.15
N ASP A 320 10.31 -9.14 -6.53
CA ASP A 320 11.65 -9.04 -7.11
C ASP A 320 12.20 -10.48 -7.17
N ASP A 321 12.32 -11.07 -8.36
CA ASP A 321 12.60 -12.49 -8.48
C ASP A 321 14.08 -12.82 -8.17
N GLU A 322 15.02 -11.90 -8.33
CA GLU A 322 16.39 -12.07 -7.84
C GLU A 322 16.46 -12.13 -6.31
N ALA A 323 15.56 -11.45 -5.63
CA ALA A 323 15.49 -11.51 -4.18
C ALA A 323 14.81 -12.78 -3.68
N HIS A 324 13.85 -13.34 -4.44
CA HIS A 324 12.95 -14.37 -3.96
C HIS A 324 13.05 -15.73 -4.65
N ASP A 325 13.50 -15.80 -5.92
CA ASP A 325 13.52 -17.04 -6.73
C ASP A 325 14.93 -17.64 -6.88
N GLY A 326 15.96 -16.96 -6.42
CA GLY A 326 17.35 -17.46 -6.45
C GLY A 326 17.86 -17.67 -7.88
N SER A 327 18.30 -18.87 -8.21
CA SER A 327 18.89 -19.18 -9.54
C SER A 327 17.88 -19.20 -10.70
N GLY A 328 16.58 -19.04 -10.41
CA GLY A 328 15.52 -19.00 -11.42
C GLY A 328 15.13 -17.59 -11.84
N ALA A 329 15.82 -16.58 -11.33
CA ALA A 329 15.51 -15.18 -11.58
C ALA A 329 15.72 -14.78 -13.07
N SER A 330 14.85 -13.88 -13.55
CA SER A 330 14.99 -13.23 -14.85
C SER A 330 15.67 -11.88 -14.66
N ALA A 331 16.67 -11.55 -15.43
CA ALA A 331 17.34 -10.24 -15.36
C ALA A 331 16.58 -9.11 -16.10
N THR A 332 15.36 -9.34 -16.54
CA THR A 332 14.63 -8.42 -17.42
C THR A 332 13.19 -8.17 -17.02
N GLN A 333 12.65 -8.91 -16.06
CA GLN A 333 11.27 -8.77 -15.62
C GLN A 333 11.07 -9.31 -14.21
N ASP A 334 10.24 -8.63 -13.47
CA ASP A 334 9.71 -8.98 -12.17
C ASP A 334 8.20 -9.23 -12.21
N PHE A 335 7.57 -9.35 -11.06
CA PHE A 335 6.17 -9.74 -11.02
C PHE A 335 5.35 -8.97 -9.99
N LEU A 336 4.06 -8.80 -10.31
CA LEU A 336 3.01 -8.64 -9.31
C LEU A 336 2.31 -9.99 -9.12
N GLU A 337 2.19 -10.41 -7.87
CA GLU A 337 1.43 -11.58 -7.47
C GLU A 337 0.07 -11.14 -6.97
N LEU A 338 -0.97 -11.71 -7.57
CA LEU A 338 -2.36 -11.45 -7.22
C LEU A 338 -3.02 -12.71 -6.66
N PHE A 339 -3.90 -12.49 -5.69
CA PHE A 339 -4.66 -13.55 -5.05
C PHE A 339 -6.13 -13.15 -4.99
N GLU A 340 -7.03 -14.04 -5.41
CA GLU A 340 -8.47 -13.85 -5.24
C GLU A 340 -8.95 -14.49 -3.94
N MET A 341 -9.62 -13.70 -3.09
CA MET A 341 -10.18 -14.17 -1.83
C MET A 341 -11.68 -14.37 -1.96
N ASN A 342 -12.14 -15.60 -1.74
CA ASN A 342 -13.54 -16.00 -1.69
C ASN A 342 -13.96 -16.25 -0.25
N ILE A 343 -15.01 -15.59 0.21
CA ILE A 343 -15.56 -15.77 1.55
C ILE A 343 -16.98 -16.35 1.46
N ASP A 344 -17.19 -17.50 2.09
CA ASP A 344 -18.50 -18.09 2.29
C ASP A 344 -18.80 -18.08 3.80
N TRP A 345 -19.67 -17.20 4.20
CA TRP A 345 -20.06 -17.05 5.61
C TRP A 345 -21.01 -18.13 6.11
N ASN A 346 -21.70 -18.85 5.21
CA ASN A 346 -22.63 -19.92 5.57
C ASN A 346 -21.91 -21.26 5.67
N THR A 347 -20.96 -21.48 4.77
CA THR A 347 -20.15 -22.71 4.73
C THR A 347 -18.68 -22.33 4.61
N PRO A 348 -18.01 -21.93 5.72
CA PRO A 348 -16.63 -21.46 5.71
C PRO A 348 -15.63 -22.42 5.07
N ALA A 349 -15.96 -23.70 5.00
CA ALA A 349 -15.17 -24.71 4.29
C ALA A 349 -15.01 -24.44 2.78
N ASN A 350 -15.91 -23.61 2.18
CA ASN A 350 -15.87 -23.17 0.79
C ASN A 350 -15.06 -21.89 0.61
N SER A 351 -14.67 -21.24 1.70
CA SER A 351 -13.82 -20.05 1.65
C SER A 351 -12.38 -20.42 1.32
N GLY A 352 -11.68 -19.52 0.65
CA GLY A 352 -10.27 -19.76 0.29
C GLY A 352 -9.64 -18.59 -0.44
N ILE A 353 -8.32 -18.66 -0.53
CA ILE A 353 -7.51 -17.73 -1.33
C ILE A 353 -6.92 -18.52 -2.51
N THR A 354 -7.16 -18.02 -3.71
CA THR A 354 -6.67 -18.63 -4.96
C THR A 354 -5.56 -17.75 -5.55
N THR A 355 -4.41 -18.32 -5.82
CA THR A 355 -3.32 -17.64 -6.52
C THR A 355 -3.70 -17.47 -8.00
N LEU A 356 -3.61 -16.25 -8.51
CA LEU A 356 -3.78 -15.94 -9.92
C LEU A 356 -2.44 -16.07 -10.68
N PRO A 357 -2.47 -16.15 -12.01
CA PRO A 357 -1.23 -16.02 -12.80
C PRO A 357 -0.48 -14.73 -12.45
N ARG A 358 0.83 -14.82 -12.28
CA ARG A 358 1.69 -13.67 -12.06
C ARG A 358 1.58 -12.69 -13.23
N ILE A 359 1.57 -11.42 -12.92
CA ILE A 359 1.61 -10.34 -13.92
C ILE A 359 3.06 -9.89 -14.03
N ALA A 360 3.66 -10.09 -15.21
CA ALA A 360 5.00 -9.60 -15.48
C ALA A 360 5.00 -8.07 -15.49
N ILE A 361 5.96 -7.47 -14.81
CA ILE A 361 6.27 -6.04 -14.77
C ILE A 361 7.73 -5.83 -15.16
N THR A 362 8.09 -4.60 -15.48
CA THR A 362 9.48 -4.24 -15.75
C THR A 362 10.33 -4.50 -14.51
N GLU A 363 11.52 -5.03 -14.75
CA GLU A 363 12.58 -5.25 -13.75
C GLU A 363 12.70 -4.08 -12.78
N PHE A 364 12.80 -4.38 -11.47
CA PHE A 364 13.06 -3.39 -10.43
C PHE A 364 14.01 -3.96 -9.38
N ASN A 365 14.57 -3.10 -8.55
CA ASN A 365 15.48 -3.51 -7.50
C ASN A 365 14.87 -3.22 -6.13
N SER A 366 14.50 -4.25 -5.39
CA SER A 366 14.04 -4.15 -4.00
C SER A 366 15.18 -4.20 -2.98
N TRP A 367 16.43 -4.31 -3.43
CA TRP A 367 17.61 -4.31 -2.57
C TRP A 367 17.96 -2.89 -2.14
N PHE A 368 17.80 -2.60 -0.85
CA PHE A 368 18.14 -1.32 -0.24
C PHE A 368 19.28 -1.54 0.75
N ARG A 369 20.53 -1.67 0.26
CA ARG A 369 21.76 -1.79 1.03
C ARG A 369 21.98 -3.16 1.71
N ASP A 370 21.03 -3.67 2.47
CA ASP A 370 20.99 -5.02 3.04
C ASP A 370 19.58 -5.35 3.53
N TYR A 371 19.34 -6.57 4.02
CA TYR A 371 18.05 -7.00 4.55
C TYR A 371 17.93 -6.85 6.08
N THR A 372 18.98 -6.42 6.77
CA THR A 372 19.00 -6.34 8.23
C THR A 372 18.70 -4.94 8.74
N THR A 373 18.73 -3.95 7.85
CA THR A 373 18.54 -2.53 8.18
C THR A 373 17.34 -1.98 7.43
N PHE A 374 16.35 -1.48 8.14
CA PHE A 374 15.19 -0.81 7.54
C PHE A 374 15.54 0.61 7.05
N ALA A 375 16.16 1.41 7.90
CA ALA A 375 16.56 2.78 7.58
C ALA A 375 17.73 2.81 6.59
N THR A 376 17.46 3.06 5.34
CA THR A 376 18.44 2.95 4.24
C THR A 376 18.54 4.18 3.37
N VAL A 377 17.50 5.02 3.28
CA VAL A 377 17.46 6.21 2.42
C VAL A 377 18.27 7.36 3.04
N PRO A 378 19.24 7.93 2.30
CA PRO A 378 20.11 8.99 2.81
C PRO A 378 19.37 10.29 3.14
N GLN A 379 19.94 11.03 4.10
CA GLN A 379 19.53 12.38 4.47
C GLN A 379 20.71 13.36 4.32
N PRO A 380 20.47 14.67 4.09
CA PRO A 380 21.55 15.65 3.92
C PRO A 380 22.40 15.79 5.18
N GLY A 381 23.74 15.73 4.99
CA GLY A 381 24.71 16.01 6.06
C GLY A 381 24.68 15.04 7.24
N SER A 382 24.13 13.82 7.09
CA SER A 382 23.97 12.87 8.18
C SER A 382 24.20 11.42 7.76
N ASN A 383 24.60 10.60 8.73
CA ASN A 383 24.62 9.14 8.60
C ASN A 383 23.27 8.50 8.98
N SER A 384 22.38 9.24 9.63
CA SER A 384 21.00 8.76 9.90
C SER A 384 20.23 8.65 8.59
N ARG A 385 19.41 7.62 8.47
CA ARG A 385 18.69 7.27 7.26
C ARG A 385 17.21 7.10 7.54
N LEU A 386 16.38 7.16 6.49
CA LEU A 386 14.95 6.95 6.57
C LEU A 386 14.59 5.54 6.07
N ASP A 387 13.49 5.00 6.59
CA ASP A 387 12.93 3.72 6.18
C ASP A 387 12.03 3.92 4.94
N PRO A 388 12.28 3.25 3.81
CA PRO A 388 11.41 3.32 2.63
C PRO A 388 10.25 2.32 2.65
N ILE A 389 10.18 1.41 3.64
CA ILE A 389 9.23 0.27 3.67
C ILE A 389 9.26 -0.51 2.35
N ARG A 390 10.41 -1.08 2.03
CA ARG A 390 10.74 -1.66 0.71
C ARG A 390 10.06 -2.98 0.37
N GLU A 391 9.52 -3.68 1.36
CA GLU A 391 9.16 -5.11 1.22
C GLU A 391 7.69 -5.35 0.88
N VAL A 392 6.89 -4.29 0.73
CA VAL A 392 5.44 -4.38 0.60
C VAL A 392 4.90 -3.44 -0.47
N LEU A 393 3.69 -3.71 -0.96
CA LEU A 393 2.90 -2.67 -1.58
C LEU A 393 2.46 -1.70 -0.49
N LEU A 394 2.77 -0.41 -0.71
CA LEU A 394 2.45 0.63 0.27
C LEU A 394 0.93 0.80 0.43
N ASN A 395 0.52 1.34 1.57
CA ASN A 395 -0.89 1.61 1.84
C ASN A 395 -1.38 2.74 0.92
N GLN A 396 -2.46 2.56 0.14
CA GLN A 396 -3.31 1.40 0.07
C GLN A 396 -3.44 0.93 -1.40
N LEU A 397 -4.00 -0.26 -1.60
CA LEU A 397 -4.31 -0.78 -2.93
C LEU A 397 -5.74 -0.34 -3.31
N SER A 398 -5.85 0.63 -4.22
CA SER A 398 -7.12 1.28 -4.57
C SER A 398 -7.79 0.57 -5.75
N TYR A 399 -9.00 0.00 -5.52
CA TYR A 399 -9.83 -0.61 -6.55
C TYR A 399 -10.96 0.31 -6.97
N ARG A 400 -11.25 0.36 -8.28
CA ARG A 400 -12.36 1.12 -8.84
C ARG A 400 -13.02 0.38 -10.01
N ASN A 401 -14.35 0.41 -10.06
CA ASN A 401 -15.13 -0.07 -11.20
C ASN A 401 -15.64 1.11 -12.03
N PHE A 402 -15.20 1.18 -13.29
CA PHE A 402 -15.63 2.20 -14.27
C PHE A 402 -16.83 1.76 -15.12
N GLY A 403 -17.38 0.57 -14.88
CA GLY A 403 -18.43 -0.01 -15.70
C GLY A 403 -17.92 -0.65 -16.98
N THR A 404 -17.00 -0.02 -17.70
CA THR A 404 -16.33 -0.57 -18.88
C THR A 404 -15.15 -1.48 -18.55
N HIS A 405 -14.50 -1.21 -17.44
CA HIS A 405 -13.38 -1.98 -16.90
C HIS A 405 -13.28 -1.76 -15.39
N GLU A 406 -12.56 -2.63 -14.74
CA GLU A 406 -12.13 -2.50 -13.35
C GLU A 406 -10.66 -2.10 -13.33
N SER A 407 -10.26 -1.27 -12.39
CA SER A 407 -8.89 -0.81 -12.22
C SER A 407 -8.40 -1.01 -10.79
N ILE A 408 -7.13 -1.36 -10.64
CA ILE A 408 -6.42 -1.39 -9.35
C ILE A 408 -5.14 -0.59 -9.52
N VAL A 409 -4.90 0.36 -8.61
CA VAL A 409 -3.65 1.11 -8.56
C VAL A 409 -2.94 0.88 -7.23
N GLY A 410 -1.61 0.81 -7.28
CA GLY A 410 -0.77 0.61 -6.12
C GLY A 410 0.66 1.07 -6.36
N SER A 411 1.46 1.13 -5.30
CA SER A 411 2.86 1.56 -5.35
C SER A 411 3.74 0.79 -4.37
N PHE A 412 5.05 0.84 -4.61
CA PHE A 412 6.08 0.27 -3.76
C PHE A 412 7.42 1.00 -3.95
N ALA A 413 8.34 0.78 -3.01
CA ALA A 413 9.66 1.36 -3.09
C ALA A 413 10.56 0.56 -4.04
N THR A 414 11.38 1.26 -4.85
CA THR A 414 12.42 0.66 -5.68
C THR A 414 13.74 1.41 -5.54
N ASN A 415 14.86 0.70 -5.58
CA ASN A 415 16.18 1.30 -5.62
C ASN A 415 16.62 1.46 -7.08
N GLN A 416 16.92 2.69 -7.49
CA GLN A 416 17.38 3.01 -8.84
C GLN A 416 18.86 2.66 -9.06
N ASP A 417 19.61 2.37 -7.98
CA ASP A 417 20.95 1.82 -8.09
C ASP A 417 20.89 0.33 -8.39
N ALA A 418 21.61 -0.10 -9.41
CA ALA A 418 21.62 -1.50 -9.84
C ALA A 418 22.39 -2.43 -8.88
N GLY A 419 23.04 -1.88 -7.84
CA GLY A 419 23.85 -2.65 -6.91
C GLY A 419 23.00 -3.49 -5.96
N ARG A 420 23.23 -4.80 -5.94
CA ARG A 420 22.58 -5.76 -5.03
C ARG A 420 23.59 -6.35 -4.02
N ARG A 421 24.57 -5.58 -3.59
CA ARG A 421 25.57 -5.98 -2.59
C ARG A 421 25.36 -5.24 -1.27
N ARG A 422 25.82 -5.83 -0.18
CA ARG A 422 25.87 -5.15 1.12
C ARG A 422 26.57 -3.79 0.97
N ASN A 423 25.94 -2.76 1.48
CA ASN A 423 26.38 -1.36 1.37
C ASN A 423 26.37 -0.76 -0.05
N SER A 424 25.69 -1.38 -1.03
CA SER A 424 25.39 -0.69 -2.29
C SER A 424 24.74 0.66 -2.04
N PRO A 425 24.96 1.64 -2.91
CA PRO A 425 24.25 2.90 -2.84
C PRO A 425 22.73 2.71 -2.86
N VAL A 426 22.02 3.66 -2.27
CA VAL A 426 20.57 3.70 -2.32
C VAL A 426 20.15 4.97 -3.02
N ASN A 427 19.42 4.83 -4.09
CA ASN A 427 18.72 5.89 -4.80
C ASN A 427 17.23 5.50 -4.87
N SER A 428 16.48 5.91 -3.85
CA SER A 428 15.08 5.49 -3.69
C SER A 428 14.16 6.21 -4.66
N GLY A 429 13.30 5.45 -5.33
CA GLY A 429 12.21 5.91 -6.18
C GLY A 429 10.88 5.25 -5.80
N VAL A 430 9.78 5.82 -6.25
CA VAL A 430 8.44 5.25 -6.12
C VAL A 430 8.06 4.57 -7.44
N ARG A 431 7.93 3.25 -7.42
CA ARG A 431 7.33 2.47 -8.48
C ARG A 431 5.81 2.45 -8.28
N TRP A 432 5.04 2.66 -9.33
CA TRP A 432 3.59 2.62 -9.32
C TRP A 432 3.06 1.85 -10.51
N PHE A 433 1.83 1.33 -10.40
CA PHE A 433 1.19 0.56 -11.46
C PHE A 433 -0.32 0.76 -11.48
N GLU A 434 -0.91 0.48 -12.63
CA GLU A 434 -2.34 0.31 -12.82
C GLU A 434 -2.60 -1.04 -13.50
N LEU A 435 -3.38 -1.88 -12.85
CA LEU A 435 -3.92 -3.10 -13.42
C LEU A 435 -5.34 -2.85 -13.91
N ARG A 436 -5.72 -3.48 -15.02
CA ARG A 436 -7.10 -3.45 -15.52
C ARG A 436 -7.64 -4.85 -15.77
N ARG A 437 -8.96 -4.94 -15.66
CA ARG A 437 -9.75 -6.14 -15.97
C ARG A 437 -11.01 -5.74 -16.73
N VAL A 438 -11.33 -6.43 -17.82
CA VAL A 438 -12.55 -6.23 -18.60
C VAL A 438 -13.44 -7.46 -18.46
N GLY A 439 -14.65 -7.29 -18.00
CA GLY A 439 -15.63 -8.36 -17.80
C GLY A 439 -15.12 -9.51 -16.94
N ALA A 440 -15.18 -10.73 -17.45
CA ALA A 440 -14.67 -11.94 -16.80
C ALA A 440 -13.21 -12.27 -17.15
N GLY A 441 -12.52 -11.40 -17.89
CA GLY A 441 -11.11 -11.60 -18.27
C GLY A 441 -10.14 -11.59 -17.10
N ASN A 442 -8.88 -11.82 -17.36
CA ASN A 442 -7.82 -11.75 -16.35
C ASN A 442 -7.44 -10.29 -16.04
N TRP A 443 -6.86 -10.07 -14.88
CA TRP A 443 -6.14 -8.84 -14.59
C TRP A 443 -4.89 -8.74 -15.46
N THR A 444 -4.64 -7.59 -16.03
CA THR A 444 -3.48 -7.30 -16.87
C THR A 444 -2.84 -5.98 -16.47
N LEU A 445 -1.55 -5.85 -16.67
CA LEU A 445 -0.86 -4.58 -16.54
C LEU A 445 -1.36 -3.63 -17.62
N HIS A 446 -1.93 -2.50 -17.21
CA HIS A 446 -2.33 -1.43 -18.13
C HIS A 446 -1.21 -0.42 -18.31
N GLN A 447 -0.57 -0.04 -17.21
CA GLN A 447 0.58 0.84 -17.16
C GLN A 447 1.35 0.68 -15.86
N GLU A 448 2.61 1.06 -15.91
CA GLU A 448 3.49 1.19 -14.76
C GLU A 448 4.50 2.30 -15.00
N GLY A 449 5.07 2.85 -13.94
CA GLY A 449 6.09 3.88 -14.03
C GLY A 449 6.93 3.95 -12.77
N THR A 450 8.11 4.55 -12.88
CA THR A 450 8.95 4.89 -11.73
C THR A 450 9.08 6.40 -11.65
N PHE A 451 8.71 6.94 -10.50
CA PHE A 451 8.88 8.37 -10.23
C PHE A 451 10.09 8.59 -9.32
N SER A 452 11.15 9.08 -9.91
CA SER A 452 12.41 9.42 -9.28
C SER A 452 13.10 10.53 -10.09
N PRO A 453 13.86 11.43 -9.48
CA PRO A 453 14.40 12.60 -10.20
C PRO A 453 15.57 12.32 -11.16
N GLY A 454 16.00 11.09 -11.33
CA GLY A 454 17.10 10.72 -12.23
C GLY A 454 18.50 11.10 -11.76
N ASP A 455 18.64 11.86 -10.67
CA ASP A 455 19.94 12.11 -10.03
C ASP A 455 20.14 11.14 -8.85
N THR A 456 21.39 10.86 -8.49
CA THR A 456 21.74 9.92 -7.42
C THR A 456 21.67 10.52 -6.01
N SER A 457 21.22 11.74 -5.87
CA SER A 457 21.23 12.52 -4.63
C SER A 457 19.83 12.86 -4.10
N THR A 458 18.82 12.77 -4.95
CA THR A 458 17.42 13.02 -4.60
C THR A 458 16.68 11.69 -4.52
N HIS A 459 15.99 11.47 -3.41
CA HIS A 459 15.32 10.22 -3.11
C HIS A 459 13.83 10.46 -2.89
N HIS A 460 13.00 9.64 -3.52
CA HIS A 460 11.55 9.57 -3.29
C HIS A 460 11.22 8.30 -2.50
N LEU A 461 10.34 8.39 -1.51
CA LEU A 461 9.96 7.26 -0.67
C LEU A 461 8.52 7.39 -0.15
N LEU A 462 7.95 6.29 0.31
CA LEU A 462 6.61 6.22 0.90
C LEU A 462 5.51 6.80 0.00
N GLY A 463 5.51 6.36 -1.26
CA GLY A 463 4.47 6.76 -2.21
C GLY A 463 3.12 6.16 -1.85
N THR A 464 2.08 6.99 -1.77
CA THR A 464 0.69 6.57 -1.65
C THR A 464 -0.12 7.15 -2.78
N LEU A 465 -1.07 6.39 -3.33
CA LEU A 465 -1.84 6.85 -4.48
C LEU A 465 -3.29 6.39 -4.48
N ALA A 466 -4.11 7.15 -5.20
CA ALA A 466 -5.51 6.84 -5.45
C ALA A 466 -5.89 7.26 -6.87
N MET A 467 -7.06 6.82 -7.33
CA MET A 467 -7.59 7.13 -8.65
C MET A 467 -8.98 7.76 -8.52
N ASP A 468 -9.24 8.85 -9.24
CA ASP A 468 -10.54 9.53 -9.27
C ASP A 468 -11.52 8.91 -10.28
N LYS A 469 -12.73 9.48 -10.37
CA LYS A 469 -13.79 9.01 -11.29
C LYS A 469 -13.45 9.17 -12.77
N PHE A 470 -12.45 9.97 -13.12
CA PHE A 470 -12.00 10.18 -14.50
C PHE A 470 -10.81 9.27 -14.87
N GLY A 471 -10.28 8.52 -13.91
CA GLY A 471 -9.07 7.72 -14.08
C GLY A 471 -7.78 8.51 -13.91
N ASN A 472 -7.84 9.74 -13.37
CA ASN A 472 -6.65 10.46 -12.97
C ASN A 472 -6.05 9.83 -11.71
N ILE A 473 -4.72 9.77 -11.63
CA ILE A 473 -3.99 9.19 -10.50
C ILE A 473 -3.25 10.33 -9.77
N GLY A 474 -3.55 10.51 -8.49
CA GLY A 474 -2.77 11.35 -7.59
C GLY A 474 -1.77 10.50 -6.82
N MET A 475 -0.59 11.04 -6.51
CA MET A 475 0.46 10.39 -5.72
C MET A 475 1.10 11.37 -4.76
N GLY A 476 1.07 11.05 -3.45
CA GLY A 476 1.78 11.77 -2.39
C GLY A 476 3.00 10.95 -1.93
N TYR A 477 4.10 11.61 -1.58
CA TYR A 477 5.35 10.93 -1.23
C TYR A 477 6.31 11.85 -0.46
N ASN A 478 7.35 11.29 0.14
CA ASN A 478 8.45 12.06 0.72
C ASN A 478 9.61 12.25 -0.26
N VAL A 479 10.34 13.34 -0.02
CA VAL A 479 11.58 13.67 -0.75
C VAL A 479 12.67 14.01 0.23
N THR A 480 13.89 13.50 -0.03
CA THR A 480 15.15 14.00 0.54
C THR A 480 16.14 14.27 -0.57
N LYS A 481 17.05 15.23 -0.37
CA LYS A 481 18.16 15.49 -1.30
C LYS A 481 19.45 15.78 -0.54
N THR A 482 20.50 15.03 -0.83
CA THR A 482 21.77 15.08 -0.10
C THR A 482 22.77 16.13 -0.60
N THR A 483 22.61 16.58 -1.86
CA THR A 483 23.47 17.63 -2.48
C THR A 483 22.78 18.99 -2.52
N THR A 484 23.54 20.04 -2.68
CA THR A 484 23.04 21.44 -2.74
C THR A 484 22.21 21.69 -4.02
N PRO A 485 21.01 22.31 -3.91
CA PRO A 485 20.33 22.66 -2.67
C PRO A 485 19.81 21.41 -1.94
N THR A 486 20.15 21.27 -0.66
CA THR A 486 19.72 20.13 0.14
C THR A 486 18.23 20.18 0.46
N VAL A 487 17.60 18.99 0.58
CA VAL A 487 16.20 18.85 1.00
C VAL A 487 16.14 17.83 2.12
N PHE A 488 15.73 18.27 3.31
CA PHE A 488 15.38 17.38 4.41
C PHE A 488 14.02 16.72 4.13
N ALA A 489 13.68 15.68 4.89
CA ALA A 489 12.45 14.92 4.69
C ALA A 489 11.21 15.83 4.55
N SER A 490 10.80 16.03 3.32
CA SER A 490 9.73 16.95 2.88
C SER A 490 8.59 16.15 2.29
N LEU A 491 7.36 16.66 2.39
CA LEU A 491 6.17 16.06 1.81
C LEU A 491 5.81 16.76 0.50
N ARG A 492 5.59 15.97 -0.53
CA ARG A 492 5.22 16.45 -1.87
C ARG A 492 4.10 15.60 -2.47
N TYR A 493 3.49 16.09 -3.54
CA TYR A 493 2.61 15.34 -4.40
C TYR A 493 2.85 15.65 -5.88
N THR A 494 2.44 14.72 -6.71
CA THR A 494 2.33 14.79 -8.17
C THR A 494 1.13 13.96 -8.62
N GLY A 495 0.99 13.73 -9.91
CA GLY A 495 -0.03 12.88 -10.46
C GLY A 495 -0.03 12.90 -11.99
N ARG A 496 -1.05 12.25 -12.56
CA ARG A 496 -1.30 12.22 -13.99
C ARG A 496 -2.79 12.22 -14.30
N THR A 497 -3.15 12.77 -15.44
CA THR A 497 -4.51 12.61 -15.96
C THR A 497 -4.64 11.31 -16.75
N ALA A 498 -5.88 10.84 -16.94
CA ALA A 498 -6.13 9.66 -17.76
C ALA A 498 -5.72 9.84 -19.24
N ALA A 499 -5.63 11.09 -19.71
CA ALA A 499 -5.25 11.43 -21.08
C ALA A 499 -3.73 11.56 -21.31
N ASP A 500 -2.93 11.56 -20.24
CA ASP A 500 -1.47 11.67 -20.35
C ASP A 500 -0.83 10.41 -20.92
N PRO A 501 0.38 10.50 -21.48
CA PRO A 501 1.13 9.31 -21.91
C PRO A 501 1.23 8.29 -20.80
N LEU A 502 1.07 7.00 -21.12
CA LEU A 502 1.15 5.91 -20.14
C LEU A 502 2.55 5.87 -19.49
N GLY A 503 2.59 5.51 -18.22
CA GLY A 503 3.83 5.26 -17.48
C GLY A 503 4.50 6.51 -16.91
N VAL A 504 3.94 7.72 -17.07
CA VAL A 504 4.54 8.95 -16.56
C VAL A 504 3.61 9.71 -15.62
N MET A 505 4.19 10.38 -14.62
CA MET A 505 3.53 11.39 -13.78
C MET A 505 3.77 12.76 -14.42
N SER A 506 2.72 13.36 -14.95
CA SER A 506 2.79 14.57 -15.77
C SER A 506 2.54 15.86 -15.01
N LEU A 507 1.87 15.77 -13.85
CA LEU A 507 1.57 16.93 -13.02
C LEU A 507 2.86 17.50 -12.41
N ALA A 508 2.98 18.81 -12.38
CA ALA A 508 4.12 19.46 -11.73
C ALA A 508 4.17 19.07 -10.24
N GLU A 509 5.35 18.65 -9.80
CA GLU A 509 5.59 18.33 -8.40
C GLU A 509 5.26 19.55 -7.50
N THR A 510 4.52 19.34 -6.45
CA THR A 510 4.12 20.40 -5.52
C THR A 510 4.59 20.06 -4.11
N THR A 511 5.37 20.98 -3.50
CA THR A 511 5.78 20.86 -2.10
C THR A 511 4.62 21.24 -1.18
N VAL A 512 4.24 20.33 -0.32
CA VAL A 512 3.18 20.50 0.69
C VAL A 512 3.75 21.01 2.00
N ALA A 513 4.86 20.39 2.43
CA ALA A 513 5.55 20.78 3.64
C ALA A 513 7.06 20.51 3.50
N ALA A 514 7.85 21.53 3.75
CA ALA A 514 9.31 21.45 3.67
C ALA A 514 9.91 20.97 5.00
N GLY A 515 10.82 20.00 4.93
CA GLY A 515 11.69 19.63 6.04
C GLY A 515 12.78 20.65 6.30
N ALA A 516 13.29 20.71 7.53
CA ALA A 516 14.33 21.62 7.97
C ALA A 516 15.42 20.94 8.81
N ALA A 517 15.28 19.68 9.16
CA ALA A 517 16.20 18.96 10.02
C ALA A 517 16.29 17.46 9.66
N VAL A 518 17.36 16.83 10.13
CA VAL A 518 17.56 15.38 10.02
C VAL A 518 16.66 14.64 10.99
N GLU A 519 16.08 13.53 10.55
CA GLU A 519 15.45 12.55 11.41
C GLU A 519 16.49 11.55 11.93
N THR A 520 16.54 11.36 13.24
CA THR A 520 17.60 10.59 13.90
C THR A 520 17.12 9.28 14.54
N SER A 521 15.82 9.04 14.61
CA SER A 521 15.27 7.82 15.20
C SER A 521 15.54 6.54 14.41
N GLY A 522 15.87 6.66 13.13
CA GLY A 522 16.01 5.53 12.21
C GLY A 522 14.67 4.89 11.82
N ARG A 523 13.54 5.49 12.21
CA ARG A 523 12.18 5.11 11.84
C ARG A 523 11.49 6.30 11.16
N TRP A 524 10.72 6.01 10.08
CA TRP A 524 10.07 7.07 9.31
C TRP A 524 8.82 6.56 8.63
N GLY A 525 7.69 6.74 9.23
CA GLY A 525 6.36 6.43 8.73
C GLY A 525 6.20 5.08 8.04
N ASP A 526 5.41 4.18 8.61
CA ASP A 526 5.15 2.88 7.97
C ASP A 526 3.89 2.95 7.09
N TYR A 527 3.04 3.96 7.33
CA TYR A 527 1.81 4.22 6.59
C TYR A 527 1.75 5.66 6.11
N TYR A 528 1.31 5.83 4.88
CA TYR A 528 0.72 7.05 4.34
C TYR A 528 -0.56 6.64 3.64
N GLN A 529 -1.49 7.55 3.50
CA GLN A 529 -2.76 7.24 2.86
C GLN A 529 -3.20 8.37 1.95
N MET A 530 -3.59 8.01 0.74
CA MET A 530 -4.30 8.88 -0.20
C MET A 530 -5.66 8.30 -0.49
N THR A 531 -6.66 9.14 -0.46
CA THR A 531 -8.06 8.80 -0.68
C THR A 531 -8.72 9.82 -1.61
N VAL A 532 -9.92 9.51 -2.11
CA VAL A 532 -10.71 10.41 -2.95
C VAL A 532 -12.01 10.73 -2.24
N ASP A 533 -12.39 11.98 -2.24
CA ASP A 533 -13.63 12.47 -1.64
C ASP A 533 -14.85 11.74 -2.23
N PRO A 534 -15.68 11.06 -1.43
CA PRO A 534 -16.81 10.29 -1.97
C PRO A 534 -17.97 11.14 -2.49
N VAL A 535 -17.98 12.46 -2.26
CA VAL A 535 -19.05 13.36 -2.69
C VAL A 535 -18.85 13.83 -4.12
N ASP A 536 -17.66 14.35 -4.43
CA ASP A 536 -17.33 14.78 -5.80
C ASP A 536 -16.60 13.70 -6.60
N ASP A 537 -16.08 12.69 -5.92
CA ASP A 537 -15.33 11.55 -6.45
C ASP A 537 -14.12 11.96 -7.30
N CYS A 538 -13.47 13.08 -6.92
CA CYS A 538 -12.38 13.67 -7.68
C CYS A 538 -11.42 14.57 -6.86
N THR A 539 -11.77 15.02 -5.66
CA THR A 539 -10.82 15.67 -4.77
C THR A 539 -10.00 14.61 -4.02
N PHE A 540 -8.69 14.66 -4.20
CA PHE A 540 -7.73 13.80 -3.49
C PHE A 540 -7.43 14.39 -2.12
N TRP A 541 -7.33 13.53 -1.12
CA TRP A 541 -6.88 13.84 0.22
C TRP A 541 -5.73 12.90 0.58
N PHE A 542 -4.66 13.42 1.13
CA PHE A 542 -3.57 12.58 1.58
C PHE A 542 -2.90 13.13 2.84
N VAL A 543 -2.19 12.26 3.54
CA VAL A 543 -1.39 12.61 4.69
C VAL A 543 -0.01 11.98 4.59
N GLY A 544 0.98 12.68 5.10
CA GLY A 544 2.34 12.16 5.27
C GLY A 544 3.11 12.97 6.30
N MET A 545 4.26 12.45 6.68
CA MET A 545 5.18 13.08 7.62
C MET A 545 6.14 14.02 6.90
N TYR A 546 6.65 15.02 7.63
CA TYR A 546 7.77 15.85 7.23
C TYR A 546 8.59 16.23 8.48
N ARG A 547 9.84 16.66 8.32
CA ARG A 547 10.77 16.88 9.44
C ARG A 547 11.15 18.36 9.60
N PRO A 548 10.32 19.20 10.26
CA PRO A 548 10.75 20.54 10.69
C PRO A 548 11.76 20.48 11.83
N SER A 549 12.24 21.61 12.32
CA SER A 549 13.28 21.67 13.35
C SER A 549 12.90 21.05 14.70
N GLY A 550 11.64 21.06 15.07
CA GLY A 550 11.16 20.63 16.40
C GLY A 550 10.68 19.18 16.52
N GLY A 551 11.07 18.28 15.61
CA GLY A 551 10.56 16.91 15.55
C GLY A 551 9.78 16.65 14.25
N TRP A 552 9.36 15.43 13.99
CA TRP A 552 8.48 15.16 12.85
C TRP A 552 7.10 15.79 13.09
N GLN A 553 6.44 16.10 12.02
CA GLN A 553 5.04 16.54 11.99
C GLN A 553 4.34 15.88 10.82
N THR A 554 3.01 15.95 10.80
CA THR A 554 2.23 15.47 9.65
C THR A 554 1.48 16.60 9.00
N ARG A 555 1.21 16.45 7.71
CA ARG A 555 0.38 17.38 6.96
C ARG A 555 -0.70 16.62 6.21
N ILE A 556 -1.95 17.00 6.45
CA ILE A 556 -3.09 16.59 5.62
C ILE A 556 -3.23 17.64 4.52
N GLN A 557 -3.41 17.19 3.29
CA GLN A 557 -3.51 18.04 2.12
C GLN A 557 -4.58 17.52 1.18
N ASP A 558 -5.43 18.42 0.67
CA ASP A 558 -6.28 18.13 -0.47
C ASP A 558 -5.71 18.69 -1.78
N PHE A 559 -6.08 18.14 -2.89
CA PHE A 559 -5.87 18.71 -4.23
C PHE A 559 -6.81 18.05 -5.23
N LYS A 560 -6.94 18.63 -6.41
CA LYS A 560 -7.69 18.05 -7.51
C LYS A 560 -7.12 18.42 -8.88
N PHE A 561 -7.42 17.61 -9.87
CA PHE A 561 -7.02 17.89 -11.24
C PHE A 561 -7.90 18.96 -11.87
N PRO A 562 -7.37 19.71 -12.87
CA PRO A 562 -8.18 20.61 -13.66
C PRO A 562 -9.36 19.86 -14.32
N GLY A 563 -10.53 20.47 -14.32
CA GLY A 563 -11.74 19.86 -14.88
C GLY A 563 -12.60 19.07 -13.88
N CYS A 564 -12.09 18.87 -12.67
CA CYS A 564 -12.87 18.43 -11.51
C CYS A 564 -13.39 19.66 -10.74
#